data_eb5743b412c646830f0c6e491451c72f
#
_entry.id   eb5743b412c646830f0c6e491451c72f
#
_cell.length_a   1.000
_cell.length_b   1.000
_cell.length_c   1.000
_cell.angle_alpha   90.00
_cell.angle_beta   90.00
_cell.angle_gamma   90.00
#
_symmetry.space_group_name_H-M   'P 1'
#
loop_
_entity.id
_entity.type
_entity.pdbx_description
1 polymer ?
#
loop_
_entity_poly.entity_id
_entity_poly.type
_entity_poly.pdbx_seq_one_letter_code
_entity_poly.pdbx_strand_id
1 'polypeptide(L)'
;RVEILKGNQSSVYGSGAIGGTINITTKKGQPGFQKNIQYNNASYDTHNLSLSLSGADENDNFYIGLERFQTDGMSAMTHNDEKDRYRNNSLVANYAHKFSDKIKFESNLRVAETYTQHDKEVDTSTADHSEELDALQSSANISLVYEPNSQFTNKLTLANAYIERIAAETPSSGNTAQDNYYGTRYGFMYSGNYN
;
A
#
# COMPACT_ATOMS: atom_id res chain seq x y z
N ARG A 1 -8.13 5.73 -8.22
CA ARG A 1 -9.56 5.68 -7.84
C ARG A 1 -9.73 4.76 -6.65
N VAL A 2 -10.57 5.15 -5.70
CA VAL A 2 -10.99 4.31 -4.56
C VAL A 2 -12.48 4.05 -4.71
N GLU A 3 -12.87 2.78 -4.61
CA GLU A 3 -14.26 2.32 -4.65
C GLU A 3 -14.54 1.55 -3.36
N ILE A 4 -15.63 1.89 -2.70
CA ILE A 4 -16.07 1.25 -1.46
C ILE A 4 -17.38 0.52 -1.78
N LEU A 5 -17.34 -0.81 -1.76
CA LEU A 5 -18.48 -1.68 -1.96
C LEU A 5 -18.94 -2.17 -0.58
N LYS A 6 -20.11 -1.74 -0.13
CA LYS A 6 -20.70 -2.13 1.15
C LYS A 6 -21.53 -3.41 1.00
N GLY A 7 -21.56 -4.21 2.05
CA GLY A 7 -22.29 -5.47 2.08
C GLY A 7 -21.44 -6.66 1.61
N ASN A 8 -22.05 -7.83 1.59
CA ASN A 8 -21.36 -9.08 1.28
C ASN A 8 -20.93 -9.13 -0.20
N GLN A 9 -19.62 -9.13 -0.41
CA GLN A 9 -18.97 -9.24 -1.72
C GLN A 9 -18.15 -10.54 -1.87
N SER A 10 -18.40 -11.53 -0.99
CA SER A 10 -17.60 -12.75 -0.91
C SER A 10 -17.62 -13.60 -2.17
N SER A 11 -18.70 -13.53 -2.96
CA SER A 11 -18.82 -14.26 -4.23
C SER A 11 -17.81 -13.79 -5.29
N VAL A 12 -17.37 -12.53 -5.21
CA VAL A 12 -16.44 -11.92 -6.19
C VAL A 12 -15.03 -11.78 -5.60
N TYR A 13 -14.92 -11.38 -4.35
CA TYR A 13 -13.64 -11.01 -3.71
C TYR A 13 -13.16 -12.01 -2.65
N GLY A 14 -13.87 -13.14 -2.48
CA GLY A 14 -13.51 -14.20 -1.56
C GLY A 14 -14.05 -14.00 -0.14
N SER A 15 -13.84 -15.00 0.72
CA SER A 15 -14.45 -15.12 2.05
C SER A 15 -14.18 -13.96 3.02
N GLY A 16 -13.14 -13.20 2.82
CA GLY A 16 -12.82 -12.01 3.64
C GLY A 16 -13.72 -10.79 3.38
N ALA A 17 -14.54 -10.80 2.32
CA ALA A 17 -15.33 -9.66 1.88
C ALA A 17 -16.78 -9.67 2.39
N ILE A 18 -17.02 -10.14 3.62
CA ILE A 18 -18.37 -10.27 4.24
C ILE A 18 -18.97 -8.89 4.53
N GLY A 19 -18.20 -7.97 5.11
CA GLY A 19 -18.65 -6.62 5.47
C GLY A 19 -18.56 -5.60 4.33
N GLY A 20 -17.78 -5.90 3.31
CA GLY A 20 -17.54 -5.02 2.18
C GLY A 20 -16.14 -5.16 1.59
N THR A 21 -15.87 -4.35 0.56
CA THR A 21 -14.58 -4.32 -0.13
C THR A 21 -14.18 -2.88 -0.43
N ILE A 22 -12.91 -2.57 -0.24
CA ILE A 22 -12.29 -1.34 -0.70
C ILE A 22 -11.38 -1.70 -1.88
N ASN A 23 -11.75 -1.24 -3.07
CA ASN A 23 -10.97 -1.45 -4.29
C ASN A 23 -10.16 -0.20 -4.61
N ILE A 24 -8.84 -0.34 -4.69
CA ILE A 24 -7.91 0.75 -4.98
C ILE A 24 -7.30 0.52 -6.36
N THR A 25 -7.65 1.38 -7.31
CA THR A 25 -7.02 1.41 -8.63
C THR A 25 -5.89 2.44 -8.60
N THR A 26 -4.67 1.99 -8.77
CA THR A 26 -3.48 2.84 -8.81
C THR A 26 -3.36 3.60 -10.14
N LYS A 27 -2.45 4.58 -10.19
CA LYS A 27 -2.20 5.38 -11.39
C LYS A 27 -1.65 4.50 -12.51
N LYS A 28 -2.02 4.84 -13.74
CA LYS A 28 -1.49 4.26 -14.98
C LYS A 28 -0.71 5.31 -15.76
N GLY A 29 0.12 4.88 -16.69
CA GLY A 29 0.80 5.75 -17.63
C GLY A 29 -0.20 6.54 -18.49
N GLN A 30 0.18 7.77 -18.81
CA GLN A 30 -0.51 8.60 -19.81
C GLN A 30 0.28 8.57 -21.11
N PRO A 31 -0.34 8.84 -22.27
CA PRO A 31 0.36 8.87 -23.55
C PRO A 31 1.62 9.75 -23.52
N GLY A 32 2.69 9.24 -24.09
CA GLY A 32 4.02 9.86 -24.03
C GLY A 32 4.76 9.50 -22.73
N PHE A 33 5.84 10.21 -22.46
CA PHE A 33 6.69 10.01 -21.27
C PHE A 33 6.59 11.19 -20.33
N GLN A 34 6.21 10.95 -19.08
CA GLN A 34 6.02 11.97 -18.06
C GLN A 34 6.91 11.72 -16.84
N LYS A 35 7.41 12.81 -16.28
CA LYS A 35 8.18 12.85 -15.03
C LYS A 35 7.51 13.85 -14.10
N ASN A 36 7.36 13.50 -12.84
CA ASN A 36 6.86 14.41 -11.84
C ASN A 36 7.71 14.32 -10.58
N ILE A 37 8.04 15.50 -10.01
CA ILE A 37 8.70 15.64 -8.73
C ILE A 37 7.84 16.62 -7.93
N GLN A 38 7.46 16.24 -6.74
CA GLN A 38 6.70 17.09 -5.84
C GLN A 38 7.32 17.05 -4.45
N TYR A 39 7.52 18.21 -3.86
CA TYR A 39 7.96 18.37 -2.49
C TYR A 39 6.99 19.27 -1.74
N ASN A 40 6.53 18.81 -0.59
CA ASN A 40 5.67 19.56 0.31
C ASN A 40 6.34 19.64 1.68
N ASN A 41 6.20 20.79 2.32
CA ASN A 41 6.64 21.04 3.69
C ASN A 41 5.45 21.59 4.48
N ALA A 42 5.29 21.17 5.73
CA ALA A 42 4.21 21.59 6.61
C ALA A 42 4.67 21.67 8.07
N SER A 43 3.76 22.00 8.99
CA SER A 43 4.03 22.06 10.44
C SER A 43 4.52 20.72 10.97
N TYR A 44 5.12 20.71 12.16
CA TYR A 44 5.64 19.53 12.87
C TYR A 44 6.78 18.82 12.10
N ASP A 45 7.65 19.60 11.45
CA ASP A 45 8.74 19.10 10.62
C ASP A 45 8.27 18.07 9.57
N THR A 46 7.10 18.36 9.00
CA THR A 46 6.49 17.47 8.01
C THR A 46 7.10 17.72 6.63
N HIS A 47 7.61 16.65 6.04
CA HIS A 47 8.18 16.63 4.70
C HIS A 47 7.55 15.50 3.87
N ASN A 48 7.13 15.82 2.67
CA ASN A 48 6.68 14.83 1.71
C ASN A 48 7.37 15.03 0.36
N LEU A 49 8.19 14.08 -0.05
CA LEU A 49 8.82 14.01 -1.35
C LEU A 49 8.20 12.90 -2.16
N SER A 50 7.64 13.20 -3.32
CA SER A 50 7.16 12.22 -4.27
C SER A 50 7.81 12.40 -5.65
N LEU A 51 8.19 11.26 -6.23
CA LEU A 51 8.78 11.15 -7.56
C LEU A 51 7.92 10.20 -8.38
N SER A 52 7.62 10.51 -9.63
CA SER A 52 7.00 9.53 -10.50
C SER A 52 7.48 9.62 -11.94
N LEU A 53 7.53 8.45 -12.57
CA LEU A 53 7.79 8.26 -13.99
C LEU A 53 6.61 7.49 -14.56
N SER A 54 6.11 7.89 -15.71
CA SER A 54 5.05 7.17 -16.38
C SER A 54 5.11 7.36 -17.88
N GLY A 55 4.53 6.43 -18.60
CA GLY A 55 4.43 6.51 -20.05
C GLY A 55 3.46 5.49 -20.61
N ALA A 56 2.95 5.77 -21.79
CA ALA A 56 2.16 4.84 -22.57
C ALA A 56 2.38 5.07 -24.05
N ASP A 57 2.40 3.97 -24.80
CA ASP A 57 2.28 3.92 -26.25
C ASP A 57 1.20 2.91 -26.67
N GLU A 58 1.22 2.42 -27.90
CA GLU A 58 0.21 1.49 -28.43
C GLU A 58 0.20 0.14 -27.69
N ASN A 59 1.34 -0.34 -27.24
CA ASN A 59 1.50 -1.67 -26.66
C ASN A 59 1.84 -1.63 -25.18
N ASP A 60 2.54 -0.61 -24.71
CA ASP A 60 3.10 -0.53 -23.38
C ASP A 60 2.47 0.58 -22.55
N ASN A 61 2.24 0.30 -21.29
CA ASN A 61 1.82 1.28 -20.30
C ASN A 61 2.56 1.03 -18.99
N PHE A 62 3.20 2.05 -18.45
CA PHE A 62 3.88 1.92 -17.17
C PHE A 62 3.69 3.15 -16.28
N TYR A 63 3.76 2.91 -14.99
CA TYR A 63 3.82 3.91 -13.94
C TYR A 63 4.73 3.40 -12.83
N ILE A 64 5.68 4.24 -12.38
CA ILE A 64 6.52 4.02 -11.22
C ILE A 64 6.43 5.26 -10.34
N GLY A 65 6.07 5.09 -9.08
CA GLY A 65 5.99 6.16 -8.09
C GLY A 65 6.76 5.79 -6.83
N LEU A 66 7.54 6.74 -6.32
CA LEU A 66 8.25 6.67 -5.05
C LEU A 66 7.75 7.82 -4.19
N GLU A 67 7.50 7.55 -2.93
CA GLU A 67 7.11 8.56 -1.95
C GLU A 67 7.84 8.34 -0.64
N ARG A 68 8.31 9.44 -0.04
CA ARG A 68 8.79 9.50 1.33
C ARG A 68 8.03 10.59 2.06
N PHE A 69 7.26 10.19 3.03
CA PHE A 69 6.59 11.07 3.98
C PHE A 69 7.24 10.92 5.35
N GLN A 70 7.48 12.02 6.05
CA GLN A 70 7.91 12.03 7.43
C GLN A 70 7.32 13.22 8.17
N THR A 71 7.07 13.06 9.45
CA THR A 71 6.66 14.11 10.37
C THR A 71 7.16 13.80 11.77
N ASP A 72 7.48 14.82 12.53
CA ASP A 72 7.76 14.67 13.96
C ASP A 72 6.47 14.47 14.77
N GLY A 73 5.30 14.83 14.21
CA GLY A 73 4.01 14.67 14.87
C GLY A 73 3.81 15.59 16.07
N MET A 74 2.81 15.28 16.83
CA MET A 74 2.47 15.93 18.11
C MET A 74 2.35 14.84 19.16
N SER A 75 2.73 15.15 20.42
CA SER A 75 2.39 14.29 21.54
C SER A 75 0.87 14.19 21.70
N ALA A 76 0.36 12.99 21.92
CA ALA A 76 -1.01 12.76 22.33
C ALA A 76 -1.25 13.08 23.80
N MET A 77 -0.18 13.20 24.60
CA MET A 77 -0.23 13.53 26.03
C MET A 77 -0.22 15.03 26.28
N THR A 78 -1.07 15.51 27.19
CA THR A 78 -1.19 16.94 27.54
C THR A 78 -0.03 17.50 28.35
N HIS A 79 0.83 16.65 28.91
CA HIS A 79 1.90 17.04 29.85
C HIS A 79 3.30 16.58 29.41
N ASN A 80 3.44 16.10 28.19
CA ASN A 80 4.70 15.69 27.60
C ASN A 80 4.93 16.41 26.27
N ASP A 81 6.15 16.91 26.05
CA ASP A 81 6.58 17.56 24.79
C ASP A 81 7.24 16.57 23.82
N GLU A 82 7.10 15.27 24.05
CA GLU A 82 7.59 14.28 23.13
C GLU A 82 6.85 14.33 21.80
N LYS A 83 7.38 13.63 20.81
CA LYS A 83 6.88 13.70 19.43
C LYS A 83 6.54 12.29 18.94
N ASP A 84 5.29 12.10 18.53
CA ASP A 84 4.80 10.88 17.89
C ASP A 84 5.22 10.86 16.43
N ARG A 85 6.44 10.42 16.17
CA ARG A 85 7.03 10.43 14.83
C ARG A 85 6.35 9.41 13.92
N TYR A 86 6.18 9.84 12.67
CA TYR A 86 5.71 8.95 11.62
C TYR A 86 6.60 9.09 10.38
N ARG A 87 6.99 7.96 9.80
CA ARG A 87 7.69 7.89 8.52
C ARG A 87 7.08 6.81 7.65
N ASN A 88 6.89 7.12 6.38
CA ASN A 88 6.47 6.16 5.36
C ASN A 88 7.35 6.31 4.12
N ASN A 89 7.92 5.19 3.67
CA ASN A 89 8.57 5.08 2.37
C ASN A 89 7.73 4.13 1.52
N SER A 90 7.32 4.54 0.33
CA SER A 90 6.52 3.68 -0.54
C SER A 90 6.99 3.67 -1.98
N LEU A 91 6.84 2.51 -2.60
CA LEU A 91 7.02 2.25 -4.03
C LEU A 91 5.72 1.70 -4.59
N VAL A 92 5.28 2.25 -5.70
CA VAL A 92 4.21 1.68 -6.54
C VAL A 92 4.74 1.54 -7.96
N ALA A 93 4.58 0.36 -8.56
CA ALA A 93 4.93 0.12 -9.95
C ALA A 93 3.81 -0.64 -10.64
N ASN A 94 3.41 -0.17 -11.82
CA ASN A 94 2.43 -0.81 -12.68
C ASN A 94 3.01 -0.93 -14.07
N TYR A 95 2.79 -2.06 -14.70
CA TYR A 95 3.16 -2.29 -16.08
C TYR A 95 2.09 -3.12 -16.80
N ALA A 96 1.80 -2.76 -18.01
CA ALA A 96 0.94 -3.53 -18.90
C ALA A 96 1.54 -3.57 -20.31
N HIS A 97 1.45 -4.73 -20.95
CA HIS A 97 1.92 -4.96 -22.33
C HIS A 97 0.87 -5.70 -23.15
N LYS A 98 0.57 -5.19 -24.34
CA LYS A 98 -0.29 -5.83 -25.33
C LYS A 98 0.57 -6.66 -26.28
N PHE A 99 0.51 -7.98 -26.15
CA PHE A 99 1.16 -8.90 -27.12
C PHE A 99 0.42 -8.94 -28.46
N SER A 100 -0.90 -8.73 -28.42
CA SER A 100 -1.80 -8.65 -29.57
C SER A 100 -3.12 -7.99 -29.15
N ASP A 101 -4.02 -7.79 -30.09
CA ASP A 101 -5.38 -7.29 -29.78
C ASP A 101 -6.19 -8.22 -28.86
N LYS A 102 -5.73 -9.46 -28.69
CA LYS A 102 -6.42 -10.47 -27.88
C LYS A 102 -5.71 -10.81 -26.58
N ILE A 103 -4.42 -10.52 -26.45
CA ILE A 103 -3.63 -10.96 -25.30
C ILE A 103 -2.89 -9.77 -24.69
N LYS A 104 -3.13 -9.56 -23.39
CA LYS A 104 -2.51 -8.50 -22.61
C LYS A 104 -1.95 -9.07 -21.30
N PHE A 105 -0.77 -8.61 -20.94
CA PHE A 105 -0.14 -8.82 -19.64
C PHE A 105 -0.35 -7.58 -18.77
N GLU A 106 -0.61 -7.79 -17.48
CA GLU A 106 -0.67 -6.71 -16.48
C GLU A 106 0.11 -7.12 -15.23
N SER A 107 0.86 -6.20 -14.65
CA SER A 107 1.51 -6.39 -13.36
C SER A 107 1.39 -5.16 -12.50
N ASN A 108 1.28 -5.40 -11.18
CA ASN A 108 1.26 -4.34 -10.16
C ASN A 108 2.13 -4.77 -8.99
N LEU A 109 2.88 -3.81 -8.47
CA LEU A 109 3.70 -3.96 -7.26
C LEU A 109 3.47 -2.77 -6.36
N ARG A 110 3.30 -3.02 -5.07
CA ARG A 110 3.34 -2.02 -4.01
C ARG A 110 4.23 -2.52 -2.89
N VAL A 111 5.12 -1.66 -2.41
CA VAL A 111 5.91 -1.87 -1.20
C VAL A 111 5.76 -0.63 -0.34
N ALA A 112 5.55 -0.79 0.95
CA ALA A 112 5.53 0.30 1.92
C ALA A 112 6.24 -0.13 3.19
N GLU A 113 7.15 0.70 3.63
CA GLU A 113 7.82 0.63 4.92
C GLU A 113 7.33 1.79 5.77
N THR A 114 6.81 1.51 6.96
CA THR A 114 6.30 2.49 7.91
C THR A 114 7.01 2.36 9.25
N TYR A 115 7.32 3.51 9.82
CA TYR A 115 7.76 3.64 11.21
C TYR A 115 6.80 4.58 11.93
N THR A 116 6.31 4.18 13.09
CA THR A 116 5.38 4.96 13.91
C THR A 116 5.82 4.90 15.36
N GLN A 117 5.87 6.06 16.01
CA GLN A 117 5.95 6.18 17.45
C GLN A 117 4.57 6.57 17.97
N HIS A 118 4.17 6.05 19.11
CA HIS A 118 2.93 6.42 19.79
C HIS A 118 3.04 6.13 21.27
N ASP A 119 2.24 6.84 22.04
CA ASP A 119 2.13 6.61 23.47
C ASP A 119 1.30 5.37 23.78
N LYS A 120 1.75 4.60 24.74
CA LYS A 120 0.88 3.62 25.38
C LYS A 120 -0.01 4.33 26.38
N GLU A 121 -1.31 4.09 26.35
CA GLU A 121 -2.23 4.57 27.35
C GLU A 121 -1.80 4.07 28.74
N VAL A 122 -1.17 4.92 29.52
CA VAL A 122 -0.74 4.60 30.88
C VAL A 122 -1.55 5.41 31.86
N ASP A 123 -2.22 4.69 32.75
CA ASP A 123 -2.85 5.21 33.96
C ASP A 123 -1.88 6.12 34.72
N THR A 124 -2.16 7.44 34.70
CA THR A 124 -1.70 8.48 35.64
C THR A 124 -0.23 8.56 36.07
N SER A 125 0.67 7.75 35.54
CA SER A 125 2.08 7.87 35.86
C SER A 125 2.79 8.81 34.87
N THR A 126 3.66 9.67 35.39
CA THR A 126 4.54 10.58 34.63
C THR A 126 5.66 9.83 33.87
N ALA A 127 5.55 8.53 33.69
CA ALA A 127 6.52 7.73 32.97
C ALA A 127 6.16 7.71 31.49
N ASP A 128 7.08 8.21 30.68
CA ASP A 128 7.08 8.12 29.23
C ASP A 128 7.24 6.64 28.83
N HIS A 129 6.20 6.07 28.19
CA HIS A 129 6.18 4.74 27.63
C HIS A 129 5.94 4.87 26.13
N SER A 130 7.00 5.06 25.37
CA SER A 130 6.90 5.08 23.91
C SER A 130 6.83 3.67 23.34
N GLU A 131 5.88 3.42 22.48
CA GLU A 131 5.84 2.24 21.64
C GLU A 131 6.29 2.62 20.21
N GLU A 132 7.14 1.78 19.65
CA GLU A 132 7.60 1.90 18.27
C GLU A 132 7.04 0.76 17.43
N LEU A 133 6.54 1.08 16.26
CA LEU A 133 6.03 0.11 15.32
C LEU A 133 6.72 0.28 13.97
N ASP A 134 7.53 -0.70 13.60
CA ASP A 134 8.03 -0.86 12.24
C ASP A 134 7.12 -1.82 11.46
N ALA A 135 6.74 -1.47 10.25
CA ALA A 135 5.97 -2.34 9.39
C ALA A 135 6.49 -2.31 7.95
N LEU A 136 6.68 -3.51 7.39
CA LEU A 136 6.91 -3.71 5.97
C LEU A 136 5.69 -4.39 5.36
N GLN A 137 5.11 -3.78 4.35
CA GLN A 137 3.99 -4.33 3.59
C GLN A 137 4.35 -4.39 2.11
N SER A 138 4.13 -5.53 1.49
CA SER A 138 4.22 -5.65 0.05
C SER A 138 3.03 -6.37 -0.54
N SER A 139 2.66 -5.98 -1.75
CA SER A 139 1.67 -6.69 -2.55
C SER A 139 2.09 -6.66 -4.00
N ALA A 140 1.98 -7.82 -4.66
CA ALA A 140 2.27 -7.97 -6.07
C ALA A 140 1.17 -8.80 -6.73
N ASN A 141 0.82 -8.46 -7.95
CA ASN A 141 0.02 -9.33 -8.80
C ASN A 141 0.47 -9.27 -10.25
N ILE A 142 0.28 -10.38 -10.93
CA ILE A 142 0.45 -10.50 -12.36
C ILE A 142 -0.82 -11.10 -12.96
N SER A 143 -1.23 -10.60 -14.10
CA SER A 143 -2.43 -11.05 -14.79
C SER A 143 -2.18 -11.25 -16.27
N LEU A 144 -2.79 -12.30 -16.82
CA LEU A 144 -2.93 -12.50 -18.23
C LEU A 144 -4.39 -12.31 -18.61
N VAL A 145 -4.65 -11.38 -19.51
CA VAL A 145 -5.99 -11.09 -20.06
C VAL A 145 -6.08 -11.63 -21.47
N TYR A 146 -7.14 -12.40 -21.74
CA TYR A 146 -7.42 -12.95 -23.06
C TYR A 146 -8.83 -12.55 -23.52
N GLU A 147 -8.90 -11.81 -24.60
CA GLU A 147 -10.12 -11.28 -25.24
C GLU A 147 -10.26 -11.88 -26.64
N PRO A 148 -10.84 -13.11 -26.78
CA PRO A 148 -10.97 -13.75 -28.07
C PRO A 148 -11.82 -12.96 -29.08
N ASN A 149 -12.80 -12.21 -28.56
CA ASN A 149 -13.68 -11.30 -29.29
C ASN A 149 -14.19 -10.21 -28.32
N SER A 150 -15.00 -9.26 -28.84
CA SER A 150 -15.54 -8.13 -28.06
C SER A 150 -16.53 -8.51 -26.94
N GLN A 151 -17.02 -9.76 -26.93
CA GLN A 151 -18.02 -10.23 -25.97
C GLN A 151 -17.41 -10.94 -24.78
N PHE A 152 -16.23 -11.54 -24.92
CA PHE A 152 -15.62 -12.36 -23.88
C PHE A 152 -14.29 -11.77 -23.40
N THR A 153 -14.17 -11.61 -22.10
CA THR A 153 -12.92 -11.28 -21.43
C THR A 153 -12.60 -12.35 -20.39
N ASN A 154 -11.43 -12.98 -20.52
CA ASN A 154 -10.92 -13.94 -19.55
C ASN A 154 -9.69 -13.34 -18.89
N LYS A 155 -9.62 -13.38 -17.57
CA LYS A 155 -8.48 -12.89 -16.81
C LYS A 155 -8.03 -13.91 -15.79
N LEU A 156 -6.74 -14.26 -15.85
CA LEU A 156 -6.06 -15.09 -14.88
C LEU A 156 -5.13 -14.20 -14.07
N THR A 157 -5.20 -14.25 -12.75
CA THR A 157 -4.38 -13.45 -11.85
C THR A 157 -3.70 -14.32 -10.81
N LEU A 158 -2.39 -14.13 -10.64
CA LEU A 158 -1.61 -14.60 -9.52
C LEU A 158 -1.29 -13.39 -8.64
N ALA A 159 -1.47 -13.53 -7.33
CA ALA A 159 -1.23 -12.47 -6.38
C ALA A 159 -0.44 -12.97 -5.18
N ASN A 160 0.38 -12.09 -4.62
CA ASN A 160 1.07 -12.27 -3.35
C ASN A 160 0.89 -11.02 -2.50
N ALA A 161 0.73 -11.20 -1.21
CA ALA A 161 0.82 -10.13 -0.22
C ALA A 161 1.66 -10.63 0.97
N TYR A 162 2.51 -9.74 1.48
CA TYR A 162 3.34 -9.96 2.65
C TYR A 162 3.19 -8.79 3.60
N ILE A 163 3.14 -9.09 4.88
CA ILE A 163 3.18 -8.12 5.96
C ILE A 163 4.13 -8.61 7.05
N GLU A 164 4.98 -7.71 7.52
CA GLU A 164 5.79 -7.85 8.71
C GLU A 164 5.55 -6.64 9.59
N ARG A 165 5.40 -6.85 10.89
CA ARG A 165 5.24 -5.80 11.89
C ARG A 165 6.09 -6.16 13.09
N ILE A 166 6.92 -5.22 13.50
CA ILE A 166 7.79 -5.32 14.68
C ILE A 166 7.31 -4.23 15.63
N ALA A 167 6.73 -4.62 16.74
CA ALA A 167 6.33 -3.71 17.81
C ALA A 167 7.37 -3.80 18.92
N ALA A 168 7.98 -2.68 19.29
CA ALA A 168 8.93 -2.57 20.37
C ALA A 168 8.37 -1.64 21.45
N GLU A 169 8.32 -2.13 22.69
CA GLU A 169 7.93 -1.36 23.86
C GLU A 169 9.19 -1.13 24.72
N THR A 170 9.49 0.12 25.02
CA THR A 170 10.59 0.47 25.94
C THR A 170 9.98 0.94 27.25
N PRO A 171 9.77 0.05 28.22
CA PRO A 171 9.28 0.43 29.54
C PRO A 171 10.34 1.23 30.31
N SER A 172 9.90 2.11 31.18
CA SER A 172 10.77 2.90 32.06
C SER A 172 11.73 2.05 32.94
N SER A 173 11.50 0.74 33.05
CA SER A 173 12.36 -0.23 33.77
C SER A 173 13.55 -0.74 32.93
N GLY A 174 13.69 -0.37 31.68
CA GLY A 174 14.89 -0.62 30.86
C GLY A 174 14.95 -1.95 30.11
N ASN A 175 13.96 -2.81 30.19
CA ASN A 175 13.89 -4.03 29.38
C ASN A 175 12.94 -3.81 28.19
N THR A 176 13.48 -3.71 26.99
CA THR A 176 12.69 -3.64 25.76
C THR A 176 12.03 -4.98 25.48
N ALA A 177 10.70 -5.00 25.39
CA ALA A 177 9.95 -6.13 24.85
C ALA A 177 9.72 -5.90 23.35
N GLN A 178 9.84 -6.95 22.56
CA GLN A 178 9.63 -6.89 21.11
C GLN A 178 8.71 -8.02 20.68
N ASP A 179 7.66 -7.65 19.96
CA ASP A 179 6.73 -8.58 19.33
C ASP A 179 6.86 -8.52 17.82
N ASN A 180 7.01 -9.68 17.19
CA ASN A 180 7.13 -9.80 15.74
C ASN A 180 5.92 -10.51 15.17
N TYR A 181 5.27 -9.88 14.21
CA TYR A 181 4.13 -10.43 13.48
C TYR A 181 4.46 -10.46 11.99
N TYR A 182 4.23 -11.59 11.35
CA TYR A 182 4.37 -11.70 9.90
C TYR A 182 3.26 -12.54 9.30
N GLY A 183 2.89 -12.21 8.08
CA GLY A 183 1.89 -12.95 7.32
C GLY A 183 2.19 -12.91 5.82
N THR A 184 1.94 -14.03 5.17
CA THR A 184 2.05 -14.14 3.72
C THR A 184 0.76 -14.73 3.16
N ARG A 185 0.26 -14.15 2.08
CA ARG A 185 -0.91 -14.64 1.35
C ARG A 185 -0.57 -14.81 -0.12
N TYR A 186 -0.91 -15.96 -0.66
CA TYR A 186 -0.91 -16.23 -2.10
C TYR A 186 -2.34 -16.32 -2.60
N GLY A 187 -2.60 -15.80 -3.77
CA GLY A 187 -3.91 -15.81 -4.41
C GLY A 187 -3.81 -16.26 -5.86
N PHE A 188 -4.81 -17.04 -6.27
CA PHE A 188 -5.08 -17.39 -7.64
C PHE A 188 -6.53 -17.01 -7.93
N MET A 189 -6.78 -16.29 -9.00
CA MET A 189 -8.12 -15.89 -9.40
C MET A 189 -8.27 -16.02 -10.91
N TYR A 190 -9.36 -16.63 -11.31
CA TYR A 190 -9.84 -16.61 -12.69
C TYR A 190 -11.19 -15.87 -12.74
N SER A 191 -11.33 -14.97 -13.69
CA SER A 191 -12.61 -14.33 -14.00
C SER A 191 -12.90 -14.39 -15.51
N GLY A 192 -14.10 -14.82 -15.83
CA GLY A 192 -14.65 -14.76 -17.19
C GLY A 192 -15.84 -13.80 -17.21
N ASN A 193 -15.82 -12.82 -18.11
CA ASN A 193 -16.92 -11.87 -18.29
C ASN A 193 -17.49 -12.01 -19.72
N TYR A 194 -18.81 -11.97 -19.80
CA TYR A 194 -19.56 -11.88 -21.03
C TYR A 194 -20.26 -10.50 -21.06
N ASN A 195 -20.03 -9.71 -22.09
CA ASN A 195 -20.59 -8.36 -22.29
C ASN A 195 -21.68 -8.38 -23.35
#